data_79e0de9eaa00fad7aaa708a65f36084a
#
_entry.id   79e0de9eaa00fad7aaa708a65f36084a
#
_cell.length_a   1.000
_cell.length_b   1.000
_cell.length_c   1.000
_cell.angle_alpha   90.00
_cell.angle_beta   90.00
_cell.angle_gamma   90.00
#
_symmetry.space_group_name_H-M   'P 1'
#
loop_
_entity.id
_entity.type
_entity.pdbx_description
1 polymer ?
#
loop_
_entity_poly.entity_id
_entity_poly.type
_entity_poly.pdbx_seq_one_letter_code
_entity_poly.pdbx_strand_id
1 'polypeptide(L)'
;GWMHEKINELGDIANESGSRIVFSCGFDSIPFDLGVLFLQNEVIKRHGKPASSVRGRVRGMNGEFSGGTAASLGATMAALKEKPELFGILANPFALSDGFTGPEQPADNKPMLDEKLDTWVAPFFMAPINTKNIHRSNALMNHMYGDDFCYNEMWIMGPGDDGKAAADAVSSANPLSDAPEPGEGPSRESR
;
A
#
# COMPACT_ATOMS: atom_id res chain seq x y z
N GLY A 1 1.77 3.88 -13.47
CA GLY A 1 0.68 3.22 -14.15
C GLY A 1 -0.58 4.08 -14.21
N TRP A 2 -1.72 3.43 -14.32
CA TRP A 2 -3.00 4.07 -14.64
C TRP A 2 -3.37 5.25 -13.69
N MET A 3 -3.26 5.09 -12.37
CA MET A 3 -3.56 6.19 -11.43
C MET A 3 -2.67 7.42 -11.69
N HIS A 4 -1.37 7.25 -11.85
CA HIS A 4 -0.44 8.34 -12.17
C HIS A 4 -0.83 9.05 -13.46
N GLU A 5 -1.17 8.31 -14.50
CA GLU A 5 -1.63 8.84 -15.78
C GLU A 5 -2.91 9.66 -15.60
N LYS A 6 -3.92 9.13 -14.91
CA LYS A 6 -5.20 9.82 -14.68
C LYS A 6 -5.11 11.03 -13.76
N ILE A 7 -4.20 11.04 -12.80
CA ILE A 7 -3.90 12.23 -11.98
C ILE A 7 -3.36 13.35 -12.88
N ASN A 8 -2.40 13.04 -13.75
CA ASN A 8 -1.80 14.04 -14.63
C ASN A 8 -2.78 14.53 -15.72
N GLU A 9 -3.64 13.65 -16.22
CA GLU A 9 -4.61 13.98 -17.28
C GLU A 9 -5.82 14.77 -16.76
N LEU A 10 -6.33 14.42 -15.58
CA LEU A 10 -7.63 14.89 -15.09
C LEU A 10 -7.55 15.76 -13.84
N GLY A 11 -6.38 15.91 -13.23
CA GLY A 11 -6.22 16.62 -11.96
C GLY A 11 -6.68 18.07 -12.03
N ASP A 12 -6.24 18.81 -13.04
CA ASP A 12 -6.62 20.21 -13.23
C ASP A 12 -8.11 20.36 -13.55
N ILE A 13 -8.64 19.49 -14.40
CA ILE A 13 -10.08 19.47 -14.74
C ILE A 13 -10.93 19.20 -13.50
N ALA A 14 -10.50 18.26 -12.64
CA ALA A 14 -11.19 17.96 -11.40
C ALA A 14 -11.17 19.17 -10.43
N ASN A 15 -10.02 19.83 -10.30
CA ASN A 15 -9.88 21.02 -9.48
C ASN A 15 -10.77 22.17 -9.97
N GLU A 16 -10.77 22.47 -11.25
CA GLU A 16 -11.57 23.54 -11.87
C GLU A 16 -13.08 23.28 -11.74
N SER A 17 -13.50 22.02 -11.92
CA SER A 17 -14.91 21.63 -11.80
C SER A 17 -15.40 21.44 -10.36
N GLY A 18 -14.50 21.42 -9.38
CA GLY A 18 -14.79 21.07 -8.00
C GLY A 18 -15.10 19.57 -7.79
N SER A 19 -14.82 18.72 -8.79
CA SER A 19 -15.00 17.27 -8.69
C SER A 19 -13.98 16.64 -7.75
N ARG A 20 -14.42 15.64 -6.98
CA ARG A 20 -13.56 14.88 -6.07
C ARG A 20 -13.37 13.48 -6.60
N ILE A 21 -12.14 13.18 -7.08
CA ILE A 21 -11.77 11.86 -7.59
C ILE A 21 -10.88 11.19 -6.55
N VAL A 22 -11.34 10.07 -6.02
CA VAL A 22 -10.63 9.31 -4.98
C VAL A 22 -10.28 7.93 -5.52
N PHE A 23 -9.01 7.56 -5.43
CA PHE A 23 -8.50 6.27 -5.85
C PHE A 23 -8.40 5.31 -4.65
N SER A 24 -8.30 4.01 -4.93
CA SER A 24 -8.01 2.97 -3.93
C SER A 24 -8.97 2.98 -2.74
N CYS A 25 -10.29 3.09 -3.02
CA CYS A 25 -11.34 3.12 -2.01
C CYS A 25 -11.73 1.72 -1.49
N GLY A 26 -10.96 0.70 -1.82
CA GLY A 26 -11.19 -0.66 -1.34
C GLY A 26 -10.74 -0.86 0.12
N PHE A 27 -11.27 -1.91 0.73
CA PHE A 27 -10.92 -2.35 2.08
C PHE A 27 -9.42 -2.64 2.25
N ASP A 28 -8.76 -3.04 1.19
CA ASP A 28 -7.34 -3.36 1.12
C ASP A 28 -6.40 -2.13 1.16
N SER A 29 -6.95 -0.91 1.06
CA SER A 29 -6.20 0.35 1.10
C SER A 29 -6.74 1.35 2.13
N ILE A 30 -8.06 1.55 2.23
CA ILE A 30 -8.66 2.56 3.12
C ILE A 30 -8.25 2.41 4.60
N PRO A 31 -8.27 1.22 5.22
CA PRO A 31 -7.89 1.09 6.62
C PRO A 31 -6.44 1.51 6.90
N PHE A 32 -5.56 1.36 5.92
CA PHE A 32 -4.14 1.72 6.06
C PHE A 32 -3.97 3.23 5.96
N ASP A 33 -4.55 3.87 4.95
CA ASP A 33 -4.44 5.31 4.77
C ASP A 33 -5.12 6.09 5.91
N LEU A 34 -6.38 5.75 6.23
CA LEU A 34 -7.09 6.38 7.34
C LEU A 34 -6.50 6.00 8.71
N GLY A 35 -5.93 4.81 8.84
CA GLY A 35 -5.22 4.40 10.05
C GLY A 35 -3.98 5.24 10.31
N VAL A 36 -3.20 5.54 9.28
CA VAL A 36 -2.05 6.47 9.38
C VAL A 36 -2.53 7.88 9.71
N LEU A 37 -3.56 8.38 9.04
CA LEU A 37 -4.14 9.70 9.31
C LEU A 37 -4.61 9.81 10.79
N PHE A 38 -5.34 8.82 11.27
CA PHE A 38 -5.81 8.77 12.65
C PHE A 38 -4.62 8.77 13.64
N LEU A 39 -3.63 7.92 13.40
CA LEU A 39 -2.45 7.82 14.24
C LEU A 39 -1.67 9.14 14.27
N GLN A 40 -1.43 9.76 13.12
CA GLN A 40 -0.71 11.03 13.02
C GLN A 40 -1.43 12.16 13.75
N ASN A 41 -2.75 12.24 13.60
CA ASN A 41 -3.55 13.22 14.36
C ASN A 41 -3.42 13.03 15.87
N GLU A 42 -3.49 11.79 16.37
CA GLU A 42 -3.31 11.51 17.80
C GLU A 42 -1.89 11.78 18.29
N VAL A 43 -0.88 11.50 17.47
CA VAL A 43 0.53 11.81 17.80
C VAL A 43 0.75 13.31 17.85
N ILE A 44 0.28 14.06 16.86
CA ILE A 44 0.38 15.53 16.83
C ILE A 44 -0.32 16.13 18.05
N LYS A 45 -1.52 15.67 18.37
CA LYS A 45 -2.29 16.14 19.53
C LYS A 45 -1.56 15.92 20.85
N ARG A 46 -0.85 14.80 21.01
CA ARG A 46 -0.13 14.43 22.25
C ARG A 46 1.27 15.00 22.35
N HIS A 47 1.96 15.13 21.23
CA HIS A 47 3.39 15.45 21.18
C HIS A 47 3.73 16.74 20.43
N GLY A 48 2.75 17.42 19.83
CA GLY A 48 2.91 18.67 19.10
C GLY A 48 3.61 18.55 17.75
N LYS A 49 3.95 17.32 17.32
CA LYS A 49 4.59 17.04 16.02
C LYS A 49 4.21 15.65 15.52
N PRO A 50 4.22 15.39 14.20
CA PRO A 50 3.95 14.07 13.65
C PRO A 50 5.04 13.06 13.99
N ALA A 51 4.71 11.78 13.86
CA ALA A 51 5.72 10.72 13.85
C ALA A 51 6.40 10.70 12.47
N SER A 52 7.73 10.72 12.45
CA SER A 52 8.51 10.63 11.20
C SER A 52 8.53 9.22 10.61
N SER A 53 8.05 8.21 11.33
CA SER A 53 7.95 6.84 10.83
C SER A 53 6.74 6.12 11.40
N VAL A 54 5.97 5.48 10.51
CA VAL A 54 4.87 4.59 10.86
C VAL A 54 5.09 3.23 10.21
N ARG A 55 4.84 2.16 10.96
CA ARG A 55 4.94 0.78 10.47
C ARG A 55 3.58 0.11 10.54
N GLY A 56 2.97 -0.12 9.37
CA GLY A 56 1.78 -0.95 9.23
C GLY A 56 2.11 -2.41 9.50
N ARG A 57 1.34 -3.07 10.36
CA ARG A 57 1.53 -4.48 10.71
C ARG A 57 0.20 -5.20 10.65
N VAL A 58 0.01 -5.98 9.59
CA VAL A 58 -1.22 -6.73 9.36
C VAL A 58 -1.19 -7.99 10.22
N ARG A 59 -2.14 -8.13 11.13
CA ARG A 59 -2.24 -9.30 12.03
C ARG A 59 -3.07 -10.43 11.46
N GLY A 60 -4.00 -10.11 10.57
CA GLY A 60 -4.87 -11.08 9.94
C GLY A 60 -5.83 -10.38 8.98
N MET A 61 -6.26 -11.09 7.98
CA MET A 61 -7.33 -10.71 7.06
C MET A 61 -8.22 -11.93 6.86
N ASN A 62 -9.52 -11.71 6.87
CA ASN A 62 -10.50 -12.72 6.48
C ASN A 62 -11.11 -12.28 5.14
N GLY A 63 -11.16 -13.17 4.18
CA GLY A 63 -11.72 -12.92 2.86
C GLY A 63 -10.82 -13.43 1.74
N GLU A 64 -11.39 -13.54 0.57
CA GLU A 64 -10.73 -13.95 -0.66
C GLU A 64 -10.57 -12.74 -1.58
N PHE A 65 -9.60 -12.81 -2.49
CA PHE A 65 -9.45 -11.79 -3.52
C PHE A 65 -10.65 -11.78 -4.45
N SER A 66 -11.04 -10.59 -4.88
CA SER A 66 -12.04 -10.48 -5.94
C SER A 66 -11.38 -10.71 -7.31
N GLY A 67 -12.15 -11.18 -8.28
CA GLY A 67 -11.71 -11.26 -9.68
C GLY A 67 -11.28 -9.90 -10.24
N GLY A 68 -11.80 -8.79 -9.70
CA GLY A 68 -11.35 -7.44 -10.03
C GLY A 68 -9.90 -7.16 -9.62
N THR A 69 -9.46 -7.69 -8.47
CA THR A 69 -8.06 -7.60 -8.03
C THR A 69 -7.13 -8.37 -8.99
N ALA A 70 -7.52 -9.59 -9.36
CA ALA A 70 -6.78 -10.40 -10.34
C ALA A 70 -6.69 -9.71 -11.70
N ALA A 71 -7.81 -9.17 -12.20
CA ALA A 71 -7.86 -8.43 -13.45
C ALA A 71 -6.96 -7.19 -13.45
N SER A 72 -6.94 -6.43 -12.33
CA SER A 72 -6.12 -5.22 -12.18
C SER A 72 -4.62 -5.56 -12.20
N LEU A 73 -4.22 -6.65 -11.52
CA LEU A 73 -2.83 -7.11 -11.58
C LEU A 73 -2.46 -7.60 -12.97
N GLY A 74 -3.31 -8.40 -13.61
CA GLY A 74 -3.12 -8.86 -14.97
C GLY A 74 -2.92 -7.71 -15.95
N ALA A 75 -3.78 -6.68 -15.88
CA ALA A 75 -3.66 -5.48 -16.70
C ALA A 75 -2.35 -4.72 -16.44
N THR A 76 -1.92 -4.62 -15.17
CA THR A 76 -0.64 -3.98 -14.80
C THR A 76 0.55 -4.74 -15.37
N MET A 77 0.54 -6.07 -15.29
CA MET A 77 1.61 -6.92 -15.83
C MET A 77 1.65 -6.86 -17.38
N ALA A 78 0.50 -6.80 -18.03
CA ALA A 78 0.43 -6.60 -19.48
C ALA A 78 1.00 -5.23 -19.88
N ALA A 79 0.60 -4.17 -19.18
CA ALA A 79 1.12 -2.83 -19.42
C ALA A 79 2.65 -2.73 -19.24
N LEU A 80 3.21 -3.42 -18.23
CA LEU A 80 4.67 -3.48 -18.01
C LEU A 80 5.42 -4.17 -19.17
N LYS A 81 4.81 -5.18 -19.79
CA LYS A 81 5.41 -5.85 -20.97
C LYS A 81 5.44 -4.93 -22.18
N GLU A 82 4.42 -4.11 -22.36
CA GLU A 82 4.32 -3.16 -23.46
C GLU A 82 5.15 -1.88 -23.23
N LYS A 83 5.22 -1.43 -21.98
CA LYS A 83 5.86 -0.17 -21.56
C LYS A 83 6.76 -0.41 -20.35
N PRO A 84 7.99 -0.92 -20.53
CA PRO A 84 8.91 -1.22 -19.42
C PRO A 84 9.28 0.00 -18.56
N GLU A 85 9.16 1.21 -19.10
CA GLU A 85 9.37 2.46 -18.37
C GLU A 85 8.41 2.65 -17.20
N LEU A 86 7.25 2.00 -17.21
CA LEU A 86 6.31 2.02 -16.09
C LEU A 86 6.89 1.39 -14.82
N PHE A 87 7.93 0.56 -14.94
CA PHE A 87 8.60 -0.03 -13.77
C PHE A 87 9.13 1.04 -12.82
N GLY A 88 9.73 2.12 -13.35
CA GLY A 88 10.18 3.26 -12.53
C GLY A 88 9.05 3.91 -11.71
N ILE A 89 7.88 4.07 -12.32
CA ILE A 89 6.69 4.61 -11.64
C ILE A 89 6.18 3.63 -10.58
N LEU A 90 6.16 2.34 -10.87
CA LEU A 90 5.69 1.33 -9.93
C LEU A 90 6.64 1.15 -8.75
N ALA A 91 7.94 1.28 -8.97
CA ALA A 91 8.95 1.18 -7.92
C ALA A 91 9.06 2.44 -7.05
N ASN A 92 8.64 3.61 -7.55
CA ASN A 92 8.73 4.87 -6.81
C ASN A 92 7.58 5.00 -5.79
N PRO A 93 7.86 5.05 -4.47
CA PRO A 93 6.84 5.22 -3.43
C PRO A 93 6.15 6.58 -3.49
N PHE A 94 6.77 7.59 -4.11
CA PHE A 94 6.25 8.95 -4.25
C PHE A 94 5.63 9.23 -5.63
N ALA A 95 5.43 8.21 -6.46
CA ALA A 95 4.95 8.37 -7.84
C ALA A 95 3.59 9.08 -7.97
N LEU A 96 2.81 9.19 -6.90
CA LEU A 96 1.52 9.85 -6.88
C LEU A 96 1.53 11.19 -6.11
N SER A 97 2.71 11.70 -5.74
CA SER A 97 2.90 12.86 -4.85
C SER A 97 3.37 14.12 -5.58
N ASP A 98 2.89 14.34 -6.79
CA ASP A 98 3.09 15.57 -7.58
C ASP A 98 4.54 16.05 -7.67
N GLY A 99 5.46 15.14 -8.06
CA GLY A 99 6.88 15.43 -8.21
C GLY A 99 7.70 15.50 -6.92
N PHE A 100 7.05 15.34 -5.76
CA PHE A 100 7.78 15.25 -4.49
C PHE A 100 8.64 14.00 -4.43
N THR A 101 9.88 14.17 -3.94
CA THR A 101 10.81 13.08 -3.66
C THR A 101 11.19 13.14 -2.19
N GLY A 102 10.69 12.20 -1.42
CA GLY A 102 10.96 12.08 0.01
C GLY A 102 12.18 11.19 0.33
N PRO A 103 12.36 10.82 1.60
CA PRO A 103 13.45 9.98 2.05
C PRO A 103 13.35 8.54 1.52
N GLU A 104 14.47 7.82 1.58
CA GLU A 104 14.47 6.38 1.33
C GLU A 104 13.49 5.67 2.27
N GLN A 105 12.63 4.83 1.70
CA GLN A 105 11.62 4.12 2.48
C GLN A 105 12.19 2.81 3.04
N PRO A 106 11.78 2.39 4.26
CA PRO A 106 12.21 1.14 4.84
C PRO A 106 11.83 -0.05 3.95
N ALA A 107 12.74 -1.00 3.80
CA ALA A 107 12.48 -2.20 3.01
C ALA A 107 11.32 -3.02 3.58
N ASP A 108 10.43 -3.50 2.69
CA ASP A 108 9.28 -4.33 3.01
C ASP A 108 9.05 -5.47 2.00
N ASN A 109 10.07 -5.75 1.18
CA ASN A 109 9.99 -6.68 0.05
C ASN A 109 10.58 -8.07 0.34
N LYS A 110 10.96 -8.35 1.59
CA LYS A 110 11.50 -9.66 2.03
C LYS A 110 11.17 -9.92 3.50
N PRO A 111 11.16 -11.19 3.93
CA PRO A 111 11.02 -11.53 5.34
C PRO A 111 12.10 -10.88 6.20
N MET A 112 11.69 -10.43 7.38
CA MET A 112 12.60 -9.86 8.37
C MET A 112 12.08 -10.04 9.78
N LEU A 113 12.97 -9.98 10.77
CA LEU A 113 12.60 -9.89 12.18
C LEU A 113 12.27 -8.42 12.51
N ASP A 114 11.05 -8.17 12.98
CA ASP A 114 10.70 -6.88 13.60
C ASP A 114 11.16 -6.92 15.06
N GLU A 115 12.35 -6.40 15.31
CA GLU A 115 12.98 -6.44 16.64
C GLU A 115 12.15 -5.74 17.75
N LYS A 116 11.31 -4.76 17.37
CA LYS A 116 10.47 -4.05 18.36
C LYS A 116 9.27 -4.88 18.81
N LEU A 117 8.80 -5.76 17.94
CA LEU A 117 7.68 -6.66 18.22
C LEU A 117 8.13 -8.08 18.57
N ASP A 118 9.44 -8.36 18.46
CA ASP A 118 10.03 -9.69 18.60
C ASP A 118 9.26 -10.76 17.79
N THR A 119 9.01 -10.42 16.51
CA THR A 119 8.21 -11.27 15.63
C THR A 119 8.70 -11.19 14.18
N TRP A 120 8.60 -12.30 13.45
CA TRP A 120 8.86 -12.30 12.03
C TRP A 120 7.72 -11.64 11.27
N VAL A 121 8.09 -10.88 10.23
CA VAL A 121 7.16 -10.23 9.32
C VAL A 121 7.51 -10.59 7.88
N ALA A 122 6.50 -10.65 7.03
CA ALA A 122 6.62 -10.94 5.61
C ALA A 122 6.09 -9.78 4.77
N PRO A 123 6.50 -9.66 3.50
CA PRO A 123 5.93 -8.69 2.58
C PRO A 123 4.40 -8.76 2.54
N PHE A 124 3.75 -7.60 2.55
CA PHE A 124 2.32 -7.49 2.34
C PHE A 124 2.06 -7.08 0.88
N PHE A 125 1.24 -7.85 0.18
CA PHE A 125 1.05 -7.69 -1.27
C PHE A 125 0.50 -6.31 -1.68
N MET A 126 -0.24 -5.62 -0.79
CA MET A 126 -0.75 -4.27 -1.05
C MET A 126 0.22 -3.15 -0.65
N ALA A 127 1.30 -3.46 0.07
CA ALA A 127 2.26 -2.46 0.53
C ALA A 127 2.75 -1.51 -0.58
N PRO A 128 3.11 -1.99 -1.80
CA PRO A 128 3.54 -1.10 -2.89
C PRO A 128 2.48 -0.11 -3.36
N ILE A 129 1.20 -0.43 -3.18
CA ILE A 129 0.06 0.44 -3.54
C ILE A 129 -0.25 1.37 -2.38
N ASN A 130 -0.39 0.82 -1.17
CA ASN A 130 -0.76 1.55 0.03
C ASN A 130 0.27 2.62 0.39
N THR A 131 1.56 2.31 0.28
CA THR A 131 2.64 3.29 0.49
C THR A 131 2.50 4.51 -0.42
N LYS A 132 2.19 4.31 -1.71
CA LYS A 132 1.94 5.42 -2.64
C LYS A 132 0.72 6.26 -2.26
N ASN A 133 -0.37 5.60 -1.83
CA ASN A 133 -1.60 6.28 -1.41
C ASN A 133 -1.33 7.14 -0.16
N ILE A 134 -0.64 6.59 0.84
CA ILE A 134 -0.31 7.28 2.09
C ILE A 134 0.61 8.49 1.82
N HIS A 135 1.62 8.36 0.96
CA HIS A 135 2.47 9.50 0.57
C HIS A 135 1.70 10.53 -0.25
N ARG A 136 0.75 10.10 -1.11
CA ARG A 136 -0.14 11.02 -1.80
C ARG A 136 -1.03 11.79 -0.81
N SER A 137 -1.62 11.10 0.16
CA SER A 137 -2.42 11.74 1.23
C SER A 137 -1.59 12.76 2.00
N ASN A 138 -0.33 12.44 2.35
CA ASN A 138 0.60 13.38 2.97
C ASN A 138 0.82 14.62 2.09
N ALA A 139 1.12 14.45 0.81
CA ALA A 139 1.34 15.54 -0.13
C ALA A 139 0.09 16.43 -0.28
N LEU A 140 -1.10 15.84 -0.44
CA LEU A 140 -2.36 16.57 -0.53
C LEU A 140 -2.73 17.34 0.74
N MET A 141 -2.20 16.94 1.89
CA MET A 141 -2.36 17.61 3.18
C MET A 141 -1.18 18.55 3.51
N ASN A 142 -0.46 19.04 2.50
CA ASN A 142 0.71 19.92 2.66
C ASN A 142 1.77 19.32 3.58
N HIS A 143 2.05 18.05 3.42
CA HIS A 143 3.05 17.28 4.19
C HIS A 143 2.81 17.31 5.72
N MET A 144 1.56 17.15 6.12
CA MET A 144 1.17 17.13 7.54
C MET A 144 1.92 16.06 8.35
N TYR A 145 2.35 14.96 7.72
CA TYR A 145 3.16 13.90 8.36
C TYR A 145 4.67 14.23 8.39
N GLY A 146 5.09 15.32 7.74
CA GLY A 146 6.48 15.72 7.54
C GLY A 146 7.03 15.33 6.17
N ASP A 147 8.07 16.05 5.71
CA ASP A 147 8.79 15.75 4.48
C ASP A 147 9.75 14.55 4.64
N ASP A 148 10.11 14.24 5.88
CA ASP A 148 10.95 13.10 6.27
C ASP A 148 10.16 11.83 6.62
N PHE A 149 8.85 11.83 6.34
CA PHE A 149 7.96 10.73 6.71
C PHE A 149 8.30 9.43 5.99
N CYS A 150 8.45 8.36 6.76
CA CYS A 150 8.67 7.00 6.29
C CYS A 150 7.52 6.07 6.65
N TYR A 151 7.17 5.18 5.74
CA TYR A 151 6.16 4.16 5.93
C TYR A 151 6.61 2.82 5.37
N ASN A 152 6.29 1.73 6.06
CA ASN A 152 6.30 0.38 5.50
C ASN A 152 5.15 -0.46 6.05
N GLU A 153 4.79 -1.53 5.32
CA GLU A 153 3.62 -2.35 5.63
C GLU A 153 3.94 -3.82 5.41
N MET A 154 3.75 -4.64 6.46
CA MET A 154 4.11 -6.05 6.41
C MET A 154 3.12 -6.92 7.20
N TRP A 155 3.03 -8.21 6.85
CA TRP A 155 2.33 -9.24 7.61
C TRP A 155 3.08 -9.63 8.88
N ILE A 156 2.37 -9.81 9.99
CA ILE A 156 2.90 -10.50 11.19
C ILE A 156 2.78 -12.00 10.99
N MET A 157 3.91 -12.70 11.11
CA MET A 157 3.99 -14.16 10.93
C MET A 157 4.17 -14.92 12.23
N GLY A 158 4.64 -14.26 13.31
CA GLY A 158 4.86 -14.88 14.60
C GLY A 158 6.33 -14.88 15.05
N PRO A 159 6.60 -15.25 16.30
CA PRO A 159 7.94 -15.29 16.84
C PRO A 159 8.68 -16.60 16.46
N GLY A 160 9.99 -16.61 16.67
CA GLY A 160 10.85 -17.79 16.58
C GLY A 160 10.94 -18.43 15.20
N ASP A 161 11.34 -19.70 15.16
CA ASP A 161 11.59 -20.44 13.92
C ASP A 161 10.30 -20.70 13.13
N ASP A 162 9.18 -20.95 13.81
CA ASP A 162 7.87 -21.12 13.15
C ASP A 162 7.42 -19.84 12.45
N GLY A 163 7.61 -18.68 13.09
CA GLY A 163 7.33 -17.39 12.48
C GLY A 163 8.22 -17.12 11.27
N LYS A 164 9.51 -17.50 11.35
CA LYS A 164 10.43 -17.40 10.23
C LYS A 164 9.99 -18.27 9.05
N ALA A 165 9.68 -19.53 9.32
CA ALA A 165 9.25 -20.46 8.29
C ALA A 165 7.96 -19.97 7.60
N ALA A 166 6.99 -19.44 8.37
CA ALA A 166 5.77 -18.85 7.83
C ALA A 166 6.06 -17.61 6.96
N ALA A 167 6.99 -16.74 7.37
CA ALA A 167 7.38 -15.56 6.62
C ALA A 167 8.05 -15.92 5.29
N ASP A 168 8.93 -16.91 5.29
CA ASP A 168 9.59 -17.41 4.08
C ASP A 168 8.57 -18.05 3.12
N ALA A 169 7.60 -18.82 3.64
CA ALA A 169 6.54 -19.44 2.85
C ALA A 169 5.65 -18.41 2.16
N VAL A 170 5.18 -17.39 2.89
CA VAL A 170 4.34 -16.30 2.34
C VAL A 170 5.09 -15.52 1.26
N SER A 171 6.39 -15.26 1.47
CA SER A 171 7.21 -14.53 0.48
C SER A 171 7.45 -15.32 -0.81
N SER A 172 7.36 -16.63 -0.75
CA SER A 172 7.54 -17.53 -1.92
C SER A 172 6.22 -17.83 -2.63
N ALA A 173 5.08 -17.55 -1.99
CA ALA A 173 3.76 -17.83 -2.54
C ALA A 173 3.34 -16.76 -3.58
N ASN A 174 2.56 -17.20 -4.56
CA ASN A 174 1.83 -16.25 -5.42
C ASN A 174 0.50 -15.88 -4.73
N PRO A 175 0.32 -14.64 -4.26
CA PRO A 175 -0.89 -14.26 -3.51
C PRO A 175 -2.19 -14.34 -4.33
N LEU A 176 -2.09 -14.51 -5.64
CA LEU A 176 -3.25 -14.57 -6.55
C LEU A 176 -3.41 -15.96 -7.21
N SER A 177 -2.74 -17.01 -6.70
CA SER A 177 -2.86 -18.35 -7.28
C SER A 177 -4.30 -18.85 -7.31
N ASP A 178 -5.09 -18.49 -6.31
CA ASP A 178 -6.47 -18.96 -6.10
C ASP A 178 -7.50 -17.82 -6.30
N ALA A 179 -7.11 -16.73 -6.95
CA ALA A 179 -8.01 -15.62 -7.21
C ALA A 179 -9.10 -16.02 -8.23
N PRO A 180 -10.37 -15.67 -7.98
CA PRO A 180 -11.46 -15.96 -8.91
C PRO A 180 -11.30 -15.19 -10.23
N GLU A 181 -11.97 -15.69 -11.26
CA GLU A 181 -11.97 -15.06 -12.59
C GLU A 181 -12.55 -13.64 -12.56
N PRO A 182 -12.17 -12.77 -13.52
CA PRO A 182 -12.72 -11.43 -13.63
C PRO A 182 -14.25 -11.44 -13.72
N GLY A 183 -14.91 -10.68 -12.83
CA GLY A 183 -16.37 -10.64 -12.72
C GLY A 183 -16.96 -11.59 -11.67
N GLU A 184 -16.16 -12.50 -11.15
CA GLU A 184 -16.52 -13.35 -10.02
C GLU A 184 -16.11 -12.71 -8.70
N GLY A 185 -16.85 -13.00 -7.67
CA GLY A 185 -16.54 -12.58 -6.28
C GLY A 185 -16.33 -13.79 -5.38
N PRO A 186 -15.91 -13.55 -4.13
CA PRO A 186 -15.82 -14.61 -3.14
C PRO A 186 -17.15 -15.32 -2.97
N SER A 187 -17.13 -16.63 -2.68
CA SER A 187 -18.34 -17.42 -2.44
C SER A 187 -19.16 -16.83 -1.29
N ARG A 188 -20.48 -17.17 -1.23
CA ARG A 188 -21.31 -16.74 -0.09
C ARG A 188 -20.86 -17.37 1.22
N GLU A 189 -20.19 -18.52 1.17
CA GLU A 189 -19.71 -19.26 2.34
C GLU A 189 -18.41 -18.65 2.89
N SER A 190 -17.63 -17.93 2.06
CA SER A 190 -16.38 -17.24 2.45
C SER A 190 -16.59 -15.80 2.88
N ARG A 191 -17.83 -15.30 2.86
CA ARG A 191 -18.19 -13.96 3.32
C ARG A 191 -18.72 -14.00 4.75
#